data_2c3437c2bc82efeea80acd3b778ff53b
#
_entry.id   2c3437c2bc82efeea80acd3b778ff53b
#
_cell.length_a   1.000
_cell.length_b   1.000
_cell.length_c   1.000
_cell.angle_alpha   90.00
_cell.angle_beta   90.00
_cell.angle_gamma   90.00
#
_symmetry.space_group_name_H-M   'P 1'
#
loop_
_entity.id
_entity.type
_entity.pdbx_description
1 polymer ?
#
loop_
_entity_poly.entity_id
_entity_poly.type
_entity_poly.pdbx_seq_one_letter_code
_entity_poly.pdbx_strand_id
1 'polypeptide(L)'
;LNEAPEPPPRQRIRFLPAAPGAGGEPGLVPAWVPVLAEHPLVRGPRFRQLKVGAGHRLDVKASGVFVLGVGHGNKLLTDRYHCHLTKVYTVGGLFGKATEDFSDTGKLVEKATFDHITREKLERILAVIQGTNHKALLLHSNIDMKTQEAYELAVNGLIRPMGKSPPIITAIRCLQFALPEFQLEIHCVHETQQYLRKIVHEIGLELKSCAVCTQVRRIRDGVFTLDDALLRTQWNLQSIRNAISDCQLKVREELEKTLG
;
A
#
# COMPACT_ATOMS: atom_id res chain seq x y z
N LEU A 1 -7.35 -17.33 -10.46
CA LEU A 1 -7.35 -18.04 -9.16
C LEU A 1 -8.61 -18.89 -8.97
N ASN A 2 -9.77 -18.42 -9.39
CA ASN A 2 -11.04 -19.15 -9.26
C ASN A 2 -11.14 -20.34 -10.24
N GLU A 3 -10.37 -20.35 -11.29
CA GLU A 3 -10.32 -21.40 -12.32
C GLU A 3 -9.28 -22.48 -12.03
N ALA A 4 -8.47 -22.31 -10.97
CA ALA A 4 -7.47 -23.28 -10.61
C ALA A 4 -8.12 -24.58 -10.08
N PRO A 5 -7.71 -25.77 -10.56
CA PRO A 5 -8.24 -27.03 -10.08
C PRO A 5 -7.97 -27.18 -8.58
N GLU A 6 -8.98 -27.67 -7.85
CA GLU A 6 -8.81 -27.93 -6.41
C GLU A 6 -7.79 -29.05 -6.21
N PRO A 7 -6.84 -28.90 -5.28
CA PRO A 7 -5.96 -30.00 -4.92
C PRO A 7 -6.79 -31.14 -4.30
N PRO A 8 -6.42 -32.40 -4.56
CA PRO A 8 -7.11 -33.53 -3.97
C PRO A 8 -7.08 -33.46 -2.44
N PRO A 9 -8.14 -33.89 -1.74
CA PRO A 9 -8.19 -33.86 -0.28
C PRO A 9 -7.05 -34.69 0.29
N ARG A 10 -6.37 -34.15 1.32
CA ARG A 10 -5.32 -34.87 2.02
C ARG A 10 -5.93 -36.10 2.71
N GLN A 11 -5.27 -37.24 2.60
CA GLN A 11 -5.68 -38.47 3.25
C GLN A 11 -4.64 -38.89 4.29
N ARG A 12 -5.09 -39.60 5.31
CA ARG A 12 -4.23 -40.23 6.32
C ARG A 12 -4.65 -41.67 6.53
N ILE A 13 -3.73 -42.52 6.92
CA ILE A 13 -4.03 -43.91 7.29
C ILE A 13 -4.65 -43.90 8.70
N ARG A 14 -5.78 -44.58 8.84
CA ARG A 14 -6.41 -44.92 10.11
C ARG A 14 -6.73 -46.41 10.13
N PHE A 15 -6.62 -47.02 11.31
CA PHE A 15 -7.08 -48.36 11.54
C PHE A 15 -8.59 -48.34 11.84
N LEU A 16 -9.37 -48.91 10.98
CA LEU A 16 -10.83 -49.02 11.14
C LEU A 16 -11.22 -50.47 11.42
N PRO A 17 -12.31 -50.72 12.17
CA PRO A 17 -12.84 -52.06 12.32
C PRO A 17 -13.14 -52.69 10.97
N ALA A 18 -12.76 -53.95 10.78
CA ALA A 18 -13.12 -54.71 9.58
C ALA A 18 -14.65 -54.81 9.46
N ALA A 19 -15.18 -54.74 8.23
CA ALA A 19 -16.61 -54.87 7.99
C ALA A 19 -17.11 -56.22 8.51
N PRO A 20 -18.31 -56.29 9.18
CA PRO A 20 -18.88 -57.53 9.69
C PRO A 20 -19.25 -58.43 8.51
N GLY A 21 -18.47 -59.49 8.25
CA GLY A 21 -18.75 -60.33 7.07
C GLY A 21 -17.98 -61.62 6.93
N ALA A 22 -17.23 -62.08 7.92
CA ALA A 22 -16.69 -63.47 7.93
C ALA A 22 -16.19 -63.78 9.33
N GLY A 23 -16.76 -64.71 10.01
CA GLY A 23 -16.51 -65.34 11.32
C GLY A 23 -15.09 -65.30 11.90
N GLY A 24 -14.51 -64.14 12.07
CA GLY A 24 -13.21 -63.92 12.69
C GLY A 24 -13.30 -62.71 13.66
N GLU A 25 -12.41 -62.70 14.66
CA GLU A 25 -12.29 -61.60 15.63
C GLU A 25 -12.24 -60.25 14.92
N PRO A 26 -12.79 -59.16 15.54
CA PRO A 26 -12.81 -57.84 14.94
C PRO A 26 -11.38 -57.31 14.79
N GLY A 27 -10.77 -57.58 13.66
CA GLY A 27 -9.46 -57.09 13.30
C GLY A 27 -9.52 -55.60 12.84
N LEU A 28 -8.50 -54.82 13.17
CA LEU A 28 -8.34 -53.50 12.66
C LEU A 28 -7.63 -53.52 11.30
N VAL A 29 -8.24 -52.92 10.28
CA VAL A 29 -7.69 -52.87 8.92
C VAL A 29 -7.23 -51.42 8.63
N PRO A 30 -6.02 -51.20 8.10
CA PRO A 30 -5.59 -49.88 7.70
C PRO A 30 -6.40 -49.36 6.50
N ALA A 31 -7.00 -48.20 6.64
CA ALA A 31 -7.77 -47.53 5.60
C ALA A 31 -7.33 -46.07 5.40
N TRP A 32 -7.29 -45.64 4.18
CA TRP A 32 -7.08 -44.24 3.86
C TRP A 32 -8.36 -43.44 4.11
N VAL A 33 -8.30 -42.49 5.02
CA VAL A 33 -9.44 -41.63 5.38
C VAL A 33 -9.10 -40.15 5.16
N PRO A 34 -10.05 -39.32 4.74
CA PRO A 34 -9.83 -37.88 4.64
C PRO A 34 -9.42 -37.28 5.96
N VAL A 35 -8.53 -36.31 5.94
CA VAL A 35 -8.12 -35.58 7.15
C VAL A 35 -9.30 -34.78 7.66
N LEU A 36 -9.66 -34.95 8.94
CA LEU A 36 -10.81 -34.30 9.56
C LEU A 36 -10.79 -32.76 9.42
N ALA A 37 -9.60 -32.16 9.44
CA ALA A 37 -9.43 -30.73 9.23
C ALA A 37 -9.96 -30.25 7.85
N GLU A 38 -10.08 -31.13 6.87
CA GLU A 38 -10.60 -30.83 5.54
C GLU A 38 -12.09 -31.17 5.37
N HIS A 39 -12.71 -31.73 6.43
CA HIS A 39 -14.14 -32.03 6.41
C HIS A 39 -14.96 -30.73 6.34
N PRO A 40 -16.04 -30.64 5.54
CA PRO A 40 -16.81 -29.40 5.37
C PRO A 40 -17.33 -28.79 6.68
N LEU A 41 -17.70 -29.61 7.66
CA LEU A 41 -18.16 -29.14 8.98
C LEU A 41 -17.03 -28.52 9.83
N VAL A 42 -15.79 -28.91 9.63
CA VAL A 42 -14.63 -28.41 10.37
C VAL A 42 -14.00 -27.21 9.65
N ARG A 43 -13.87 -27.32 8.34
CA ARG A 43 -13.26 -26.29 7.50
C ARG A 43 -14.16 -25.09 7.26
N GLY A 44 -15.45 -25.25 7.44
CA GLY A 44 -16.47 -24.25 7.12
C GLY A 44 -16.83 -24.22 5.61
N PRO A 45 -17.72 -23.30 5.21
CA PRO A 45 -18.18 -23.22 3.84
C PRO A 45 -17.03 -22.87 2.89
N ARG A 46 -16.89 -23.63 1.81
CA ARG A 46 -15.99 -23.29 0.70
C ARG A 46 -16.60 -22.15 -0.08
N PHE A 47 -15.88 -21.05 -0.19
CA PHE A 47 -16.29 -19.99 -1.09
C PHE A 47 -16.11 -20.47 -2.54
N ARG A 48 -17.19 -20.47 -3.31
CA ARG A 48 -17.15 -20.80 -4.76
C ARG A 48 -16.32 -19.77 -5.54
N GLN A 49 -16.18 -18.57 -5.00
CA GLN A 49 -15.37 -17.49 -5.58
C GLN A 49 -14.41 -16.95 -4.53
N LEU A 50 -13.16 -16.80 -4.91
CA LEU A 50 -12.15 -16.22 -4.05
C LEU A 50 -12.38 -14.71 -3.96
N LYS A 51 -12.61 -14.20 -2.75
CA LYS A 51 -12.78 -12.76 -2.53
C LYS A 51 -11.43 -12.08 -2.64
N VAL A 52 -11.33 -11.05 -3.50
CA VAL A 52 -10.16 -10.20 -3.63
C VAL A 52 -10.56 -8.78 -3.23
N GLY A 53 -9.88 -8.22 -2.26
CA GLY A 53 -10.04 -6.84 -1.82
C GLY A 53 -8.87 -5.98 -2.24
N ALA A 54 -9.11 -4.69 -2.35
CA ALA A 54 -8.10 -3.70 -2.67
C ALA A 54 -7.73 -2.89 -1.42
N GLY A 55 -6.45 -2.66 -1.22
CA GLY A 55 -5.92 -1.71 -0.26
C GLY A 55 -6.16 -0.26 -0.71
N HIS A 56 -5.24 0.63 -0.36
CA HIS A 56 -5.36 2.03 -0.79
C HIS A 56 -5.27 2.14 -2.31
N ARG A 57 -6.37 2.58 -2.93
CA ARG A 57 -6.52 2.59 -4.39
C ARG A 57 -5.52 3.53 -5.05
N LEU A 58 -5.14 3.19 -6.29
CA LEU A 58 -4.44 4.08 -7.20
C LEU A 58 -5.45 4.79 -8.11
N ASP A 59 -5.16 6.03 -8.49
CA ASP A 59 -5.94 6.78 -9.48
C ASP A 59 -5.77 6.18 -10.88
N VAL A 60 -6.69 6.47 -11.76
CA VAL A 60 -6.66 5.98 -13.16
C VAL A 60 -5.36 6.37 -13.86
N LYS A 61 -4.82 7.55 -13.56
CA LYS A 61 -3.59 8.09 -14.13
C LYS A 61 -2.33 7.79 -13.31
N ALA A 62 -2.45 7.00 -12.21
CA ALA A 62 -1.31 6.64 -11.37
C ALA A 62 -0.85 5.20 -11.64
N SER A 63 0.41 4.94 -11.31
CA SER A 63 1.06 3.63 -11.44
C SER A 63 1.75 3.24 -10.13
N GLY A 64 2.33 2.04 -10.09
CA GLY A 64 3.19 1.58 -9.00
C GLY A 64 2.55 0.54 -8.10
N VAL A 65 3.03 0.46 -6.87
CA VAL A 65 2.63 -0.56 -5.88
C VAL A 65 1.14 -0.46 -5.56
N PHE A 66 0.44 -1.57 -5.76
CA PHE A 66 -0.97 -1.71 -5.41
C PHE A 66 -1.18 -2.99 -4.62
N VAL A 67 -1.59 -2.87 -3.36
CA VAL A 67 -1.74 -4.00 -2.45
C VAL A 67 -3.12 -4.60 -2.58
N LEU A 68 -3.18 -5.91 -2.80
CA LEU A 68 -4.41 -6.69 -2.88
C LEU A 68 -4.45 -7.73 -1.77
N GLY A 69 -5.60 -7.89 -1.14
CA GLY A 69 -5.87 -8.97 -0.19
C GLY A 69 -6.65 -10.10 -0.86
N VAL A 70 -6.13 -11.31 -0.79
CA VAL A 70 -6.75 -12.51 -1.38
C VAL A 70 -7.31 -13.40 -0.28
N GLY A 71 -8.59 -13.75 -0.36
CA GLY A 71 -9.25 -14.59 0.63
C GLY A 71 -9.20 -13.98 2.03
N HIS A 72 -8.56 -14.65 2.98
CA HIS A 72 -8.37 -14.16 4.35
C HIS A 72 -7.51 -12.89 4.43
N GLY A 73 -6.65 -12.63 3.45
CA GLY A 73 -5.85 -11.41 3.36
C GLY A 73 -6.68 -10.12 3.34
N ASN A 74 -7.98 -10.20 3.00
CA ASN A 74 -8.88 -9.05 3.09
C ASN A 74 -9.01 -8.49 4.51
N LYS A 75 -8.93 -9.33 5.54
CA LYS A 75 -8.97 -8.89 6.94
C LYS A 75 -7.72 -8.07 7.27
N LEU A 76 -6.55 -8.55 6.84
CA LEU A 76 -5.28 -7.85 7.04
C LEU A 76 -5.24 -6.47 6.35
N LEU A 77 -5.97 -6.28 5.25
CA LEU A 77 -6.08 -4.95 4.62
C LEU A 77 -6.74 -3.92 5.53
N THR A 78 -7.74 -4.34 6.32
CA THR A 78 -8.41 -3.47 7.29
C THR A 78 -7.45 -3.09 8.41
N ASP A 79 -6.71 -4.04 8.95
CA ASP A 79 -5.71 -3.80 10.00
C ASP A 79 -4.63 -2.83 9.49
N ARG A 80 -4.11 -3.05 8.28
CA ARG A 80 -3.16 -2.13 7.63
C ARG A 80 -3.71 -0.72 7.43
N TYR A 81 -5.00 -0.58 7.12
CA TYR A 81 -5.63 0.73 6.97
C TYR A 81 -5.57 1.52 8.28
N HIS A 82 -5.78 0.86 9.40
CA HIS A 82 -5.71 1.48 10.74
C HIS A 82 -4.27 1.78 11.20
N CYS A 83 -3.27 1.14 10.60
CA CYS A 83 -1.86 1.40 10.92
C CYS A 83 -1.32 2.72 10.37
N HIS A 84 -2.07 3.46 9.55
CA HIS A 84 -1.68 4.75 8.97
C HIS A 84 -0.27 4.76 8.36
N LEU A 85 0.05 3.72 7.58
CA LEU A 85 1.38 3.50 7.03
C LEU A 85 1.78 4.59 6.03
N THR A 86 3.02 5.03 6.11
CA THR A 86 3.60 5.99 5.17
C THR A 86 3.72 5.38 3.79
N LYS A 87 3.27 6.12 2.78
CA LYS A 87 3.44 5.79 1.37
C LYS A 87 4.41 6.75 0.71
N VAL A 88 5.14 6.27 -0.27
CA VAL A 88 6.13 7.05 -1.01
C VAL A 88 5.75 7.10 -2.47
N TYR A 89 5.74 8.30 -3.00
CA TYR A 89 5.39 8.58 -4.39
C TYR A 89 6.53 9.31 -5.11
N THR A 90 6.73 8.96 -6.37
CA THR A 90 7.44 9.80 -7.33
C THR A 90 6.39 10.56 -8.12
N VAL A 91 6.48 11.89 -8.11
CA VAL A 91 5.52 12.79 -8.74
C VAL A 91 6.25 13.67 -9.73
N GLY A 92 5.86 13.61 -10.99
CA GLY A 92 6.35 14.50 -12.05
C GLY A 92 5.52 15.76 -12.14
N GLY A 93 6.16 16.90 -12.38
CA GLY A 93 5.52 18.18 -12.59
C GLY A 93 6.06 18.91 -13.80
N LEU A 94 5.23 19.75 -14.38
CA LEU A 94 5.55 20.61 -15.53
C LEU A 94 5.11 22.03 -15.21
N PHE A 95 6.04 23.00 -15.23
CA PHE A 95 5.75 24.41 -15.07
C PHE A 95 5.16 25.04 -16.33
N GLY A 96 4.50 26.16 -16.19
CA GLY A 96 4.05 27.06 -17.24
C GLY A 96 2.60 26.89 -17.65
N LYS A 97 1.86 25.92 -17.12
CA LYS A 97 0.42 25.77 -17.37
C LYS A 97 -0.36 25.33 -16.14
N ALA A 98 -1.64 25.71 -16.08
CA ALA A 98 -2.60 25.19 -15.12
C ALA A 98 -3.79 24.57 -15.84
N THR A 99 -4.34 23.49 -15.28
CA THR A 99 -5.48 22.76 -15.82
C THR A 99 -6.55 22.57 -14.75
N GLU A 100 -7.79 22.29 -15.16
CA GLU A 100 -8.94 22.17 -14.23
C GLU A 100 -8.81 20.96 -13.26
N ASP A 101 -8.09 19.89 -13.64
CA ASP A 101 -7.90 18.69 -12.85
C ASP A 101 -6.46 18.53 -12.32
N PHE A 102 -5.62 19.57 -12.46
CA PHE A 102 -4.20 19.60 -12.09
C PHE A 102 -3.32 18.58 -12.81
N SER A 103 -3.82 17.91 -13.84
CA SER A 103 -3.04 16.99 -14.68
C SER A 103 -2.64 17.63 -16.01
N ASP A 104 -1.59 17.11 -16.62
CA ASP A 104 -1.09 17.59 -17.92
C ASP A 104 -2.08 17.42 -19.08
N THR A 105 -3.01 16.46 -18.97
CA THR A 105 -4.05 16.15 -19.96
C THR A 105 -5.38 16.85 -19.69
N GLY A 106 -5.50 17.60 -18.61
CA GLY A 106 -6.69 18.36 -18.28
C GLY A 106 -6.91 19.54 -19.21
N LYS A 107 -8.12 20.13 -19.17
CA LYS A 107 -8.44 21.32 -19.94
C LYS A 107 -7.61 22.50 -19.42
N LEU A 108 -6.93 23.19 -20.34
CA LEU A 108 -6.09 24.33 -20.02
C LEU A 108 -6.94 25.47 -19.43
N VAL A 109 -6.53 26.00 -18.28
CA VAL A 109 -7.11 27.16 -17.61
C VAL A 109 -6.24 28.40 -17.78
N GLU A 110 -4.92 28.24 -17.55
CA GLU A 110 -3.99 29.35 -17.56
C GLU A 110 -2.61 28.94 -18.04
N LYS A 111 -1.85 29.91 -18.59
CA LYS A 111 -0.41 29.78 -18.89
C LYS A 111 0.35 30.88 -18.16
N ALA A 112 1.52 30.55 -17.63
CA ALA A 112 2.41 31.47 -16.94
C ALA A 112 3.85 31.25 -17.36
N THR A 113 4.68 32.29 -17.23
CA THR A 113 6.13 32.18 -17.42
C THR A 113 6.78 31.41 -16.28
N PHE A 114 7.89 30.74 -16.53
CA PHE A 114 8.60 29.91 -15.54
C PHE A 114 10.13 30.11 -15.57
N ASP A 115 10.66 30.98 -16.43
CA ASP A 115 12.11 31.19 -16.60
C ASP A 115 12.80 31.70 -15.32
N HIS A 116 12.05 32.34 -14.43
CA HIS A 116 12.52 32.86 -13.14
C HIS A 116 12.63 31.79 -12.05
N ILE A 117 12.19 30.56 -12.32
CA ILE A 117 12.21 29.45 -11.34
C ILE A 117 13.60 28.81 -11.35
N THR A 118 14.21 28.69 -10.17
CA THR A 118 15.46 27.99 -9.97
C THR A 118 15.27 26.82 -9.01
N ARG A 119 16.19 25.85 -9.06
CA ARG A 119 16.19 24.71 -8.14
C ARG A 119 16.17 25.16 -6.67
N GLU A 120 16.96 26.18 -6.34
CA GLU A 120 17.02 26.71 -4.98
C GLU A 120 15.68 27.28 -4.49
N LYS A 121 14.95 28.02 -5.36
CA LYS A 121 13.62 28.51 -5.05
C LYS A 121 12.64 27.38 -4.80
N LEU A 122 12.67 26.34 -5.66
CA LEU A 122 11.86 25.14 -5.47
C LEU A 122 12.18 24.47 -4.13
N GLU A 123 13.44 24.20 -3.82
CA GLU A 123 13.84 23.55 -2.56
C GLU A 123 13.43 24.33 -1.31
N ARG A 124 13.44 25.67 -1.36
CA ARG A 124 12.90 26.52 -0.27
C ARG A 124 11.41 26.30 -0.06
N ILE A 125 10.62 26.26 -1.14
CA ILE A 125 9.17 26.00 -1.03
C ILE A 125 8.93 24.59 -0.48
N LEU A 126 9.66 23.58 -0.94
CA LEU A 126 9.55 22.21 -0.42
C LEU A 126 9.86 22.16 1.08
N ALA A 127 10.87 22.88 1.55
CA ALA A 127 11.21 22.97 2.98
C ALA A 127 10.08 23.62 3.80
N VAL A 128 9.42 24.66 3.30
CA VAL A 128 8.27 25.29 3.95
C VAL A 128 7.09 24.34 4.04
N ILE A 129 6.77 23.62 2.94
CA ILE A 129 5.71 22.61 2.91
C ILE A 129 5.99 21.53 3.95
N GLN A 130 7.20 20.98 3.97
CA GLN A 130 7.60 19.96 4.93
C GLN A 130 7.49 20.44 6.38
N GLY A 131 7.99 21.65 6.69
CA GLY A 131 7.92 22.22 8.03
C GLY A 131 6.48 22.44 8.53
N THR A 132 5.58 22.89 7.65
CA THR A 132 4.15 23.04 7.98
C THR A 132 3.50 21.69 8.24
N ASN A 133 3.81 20.69 7.44
CA ASN A 133 3.27 19.34 7.61
C ASN A 133 3.82 18.63 8.86
N HIS A 134 5.09 18.86 9.23
CA HIS A 134 5.65 18.37 10.49
C HIS A 134 4.91 18.91 11.70
N LYS A 135 4.57 20.20 11.70
CA LYS A 135 3.72 20.80 12.77
C LYS A 135 2.36 20.13 12.83
N ALA A 136 1.72 19.89 11.67
CA ALA A 136 0.45 19.18 11.58
C ALA A 136 0.57 17.74 12.10
N LEU A 137 1.65 17.03 11.75
CA LEU A 137 1.91 15.66 12.23
C LEU A 137 1.97 15.62 13.76
N LEU A 138 2.74 16.51 14.37
CA LEU A 138 2.87 16.61 15.83
C LEU A 138 1.53 16.93 16.50
N LEU A 139 0.76 17.84 15.92
CA LEU A 139 -0.56 18.22 16.43
C LEU A 139 -1.54 17.03 16.41
N HIS A 140 -1.50 16.20 15.35
CA HIS A 140 -2.41 15.06 15.18
C HIS A 140 -1.91 13.75 15.81
N SER A 141 -0.66 13.71 16.30
CA SER A 141 -0.11 12.51 16.94
C SER A 141 -0.51 12.34 18.40
N ASN A 142 -1.01 13.40 19.05
CA ASN A 142 -1.31 13.45 20.48
C ASN A 142 -0.14 13.05 21.40
N ILE A 143 1.10 13.20 20.93
CA ILE A 143 2.30 12.84 21.69
C ILE A 143 2.81 14.10 22.41
N ASP A 144 3.09 13.98 23.70
CA ASP A 144 3.77 15.05 24.45
C ASP A 144 5.27 15.06 24.06
N MET A 145 5.67 16.07 23.28
CA MET A 145 7.03 16.21 22.76
C MET A 145 8.11 16.43 23.83
N LYS A 146 7.73 16.55 25.10
CA LYS A 146 8.67 16.69 26.23
C LYS A 146 9.08 15.35 26.82
N THR A 147 8.53 14.25 26.33
CA THR A 147 8.81 12.91 26.83
C THR A 147 9.97 12.23 26.09
N GLN A 148 10.67 11.35 26.78
CA GLN A 148 11.70 10.49 26.17
C GLN A 148 11.11 9.60 25.10
N GLU A 149 9.90 9.08 25.29
CA GLU A 149 9.17 8.26 24.34
C GLU A 149 8.93 9.01 23.01
N ALA A 150 8.54 10.29 23.07
CA ALA A 150 8.38 11.13 21.88
C ALA A 150 9.68 11.26 21.09
N TYR A 151 10.80 11.40 21.78
CA TYR A 151 12.12 11.45 21.14
C TYR A 151 12.46 10.14 20.44
N GLU A 152 12.24 9.00 21.08
CA GLU A 152 12.50 7.68 20.50
C GLU A 152 11.60 7.41 19.27
N LEU A 153 10.33 7.77 19.34
CA LEU A 153 9.41 7.67 18.20
C LEU A 153 9.83 8.59 17.06
N ALA A 154 10.34 9.79 17.36
CA ALA A 154 10.82 10.73 16.35
C ALA A 154 12.08 10.21 15.64
N VAL A 155 13.07 9.72 16.40
CA VAL A 155 14.32 9.16 15.86
C VAL A 155 14.05 7.95 14.99
N ASN A 156 13.11 7.09 15.38
CA ASN A 156 12.73 5.90 14.63
C ASN A 156 11.77 6.18 13.46
N GLY A 157 11.32 7.44 13.28
CA GLY A 157 10.35 7.81 12.25
C GLY A 157 8.97 7.17 12.45
N LEU A 158 8.60 6.85 13.69
CA LEU A 158 7.37 6.17 14.06
C LEU A 158 6.25 7.12 14.49
N ILE A 159 6.47 8.44 14.50
CA ILE A 159 5.41 9.41 14.79
C ILE A 159 4.36 9.31 13.67
N ARG A 160 3.12 9.04 14.07
CA ARG A 160 1.97 8.88 13.17
C ARG A 160 0.76 9.61 13.72
N PRO A 161 -0.15 10.09 12.85
CA PRO A 161 -1.38 10.69 13.32
C PRO A 161 -2.29 9.63 13.96
N MET A 162 -2.91 9.97 15.08
CA MET A 162 -3.91 9.16 15.77
C MET A 162 -5.29 9.43 15.16
N GLY A 163 -5.83 8.46 14.43
CA GLY A 163 -7.18 8.56 13.86
C GLY A 163 -7.26 9.36 12.54
N LYS A 164 -8.42 10.00 12.31
CA LYS A 164 -8.66 10.78 11.10
C LYS A 164 -7.88 12.09 11.14
N SER A 165 -6.90 12.22 10.27
CA SER A 165 -6.19 13.48 10.03
C SER A 165 -6.32 13.90 8.57
N PRO A 166 -6.08 15.18 8.24
CA PRO A 166 -5.89 15.58 6.85
C PRO A 166 -4.66 14.87 6.27
N PRO A 167 -4.48 14.87 4.93
CA PRO A 167 -3.25 14.40 4.32
C PRO A 167 -2.03 15.12 4.90
N ILE A 168 -1.00 14.37 5.28
CA ILE A 168 0.22 14.90 5.88
C ILE A 168 1.42 14.43 5.07
N ILE A 169 2.26 15.38 4.66
CA ILE A 169 3.54 15.11 4.02
C ILE A 169 4.60 14.96 5.11
N THR A 170 5.18 13.78 5.23
CA THR A 170 6.23 13.49 6.22
C THR A 170 7.63 13.83 5.69
N ALA A 171 7.83 13.71 4.36
CA ALA A 171 9.05 14.18 3.70
C ALA A 171 8.74 14.55 2.24
N ILE A 172 9.45 15.53 1.72
CA ILE A 172 9.39 15.92 0.31
C ILE A 172 10.77 16.36 -0.16
N ARG A 173 11.21 15.90 -1.34
CA ARG A 173 12.48 16.29 -1.92
C ARG A 173 12.42 16.36 -3.44
N CYS A 174 13.26 17.20 -4.04
CA CYS A 174 13.43 17.29 -5.47
C CYS A 174 14.43 16.23 -5.94
N LEU A 175 13.97 15.29 -6.78
CA LEU A 175 14.81 14.27 -7.41
C LEU A 175 15.50 14.82 -8.66
N GLN A 176 14.72 15.49 -9.52
CA GLN A 176 15.20 16.03 -10.78
C GLN A 176 14.60 17.42 -11.02
N PHE A 177 15.40 18.31 -11.58
CA PHE A 177 14.99 19.65 -11.98
C PHE A 177 15.62 20.00 -13.33
N ALA A 178 14.80 20.12 -14.34
CA ALA A 178 15.20 20.48 -15.71
C ALA A 178 14.03 21.25 -16.36
N LEU A 179 14.03 22.57 -16.27
CA LEU A 179 12.93 23.38 -16.77
C LEU A 179 12.51 23.01 -18.20
N PRO A 180 11.21 22.88 -18.45
CA PRO A 180 10.08 23.17 -17.56
C PRO A 180 9.70 22.00 -16.63
N GLU A 181 10.39 20.89 -16.65
CA GLU A 181 10.06 19.65 -15.93
C GLU A 181 10.78 19.57 -14.59
N PHE A 182 10.11 18.94 -13.63
CA PHE A 182 10.70 18.57 -12.35
C PHE A 182 10.08 17.28 -11.82
N GLN A 183 10.82 16.60 -10.95
CA GLN A 183 10.37 15.37 -10.31
C GLN A 183 10.61 15.44 -8.80
N LEU A 184 9.58 15.06 -8.04
CA LEU A 184 9.59 15.06 -6.59
C LEU A 184 9.44 13.64 -6.06
N GLU A 185 10.05 13.38 -4.91
CA GLU A 185 9.70 12.26 -4.05
C GLU A 185 8.90 12.80 -2.88
N ILE A 186 7.73 12.24 -2.63
CA ILE A 186 6.80 12.66 -1.58
C ILE A 186 6.48 11.47 -0.69
N HIS A 187 6.76 11.61 0.60
CA HIS A 187 6.34 10.67 1.63
C HIS A 187 5.10 11.25 2.32
N CYS A 188 4.02 10.50 2.39
CA CYS A 188 2.77 11.01 2.94
C CYS A 188 1.92 9.93 3.62
N VAL A 189 0.99 10.41 4.43
CA VAL A 189 -0.01 9.62 5.16
C VAL A 189 -1.37 10.21 4.89
N HIS A 190 -2.42 9.39 4.78
CA HIS A 190 -3.81 9.78 4.52
C HIS A 190 -4.04 10.57 3.22
N GLU A 191 -3.11 10.47 2.29
CA GLU A 191 -3.21 11.15 1.00
C GLU A 191 -4.36 10.62 0.14
N THR A 192 -4.88 11.50 -0.70
CA THR A 192 -5.63 11.15 -1.91
C THR A 192 -4.75 11.47 -3.11
N GLN A 193 -5.03 10.85 -4.25
CA GLN A 193 -4.19 11.11 -5.43
C GLN A 193 -4.45 12.48 -6.02
N GLN A 194 -5.67 12.98 -5.88
CA GLN A 194 -6.00 14.36 -6.21
C GLN A 194 -5.18 15.33 -5.36
N TYR A 195 -4.93 14.99 -4.08
CA TYR A 195 -4.06 15.78 -3.21
C TYR A 195 -2.65 15.93 -3.75
N LEU A 196 -2.04 14.83 -4.26
CA LEU A 196 -0.69 14.89 -4.84
C LEU A 196 -0.61 15.77 -6.08
N ARG A 197 -1.64 15.73 -6.95
CA ARG A 197 -1.73 16.62 -8.10
C ARG A 197 -1.91 18.08 -7.69
N LYS A 198 -2.73 18.32 -6.67
CA LYS A 198 -2.95 19.65 -6.11
C LYS A 198 -1.67 20.24 -5.51
N ILE A 199 -0.86 19.44 -4.82
CA ILE A 199 0.45 19.90 -4.28
C ILE A 199 1.37 20.41 -5.40
N VAL A 200 1.44 19.72 -6.53
CA VAL A 200 2.23 20.19 -7.69
C VAL A 200 1.73 21.55 -8.18
N HIS A 201 0.42 21.73 -8.27
CA HIS A 201 -0.19 23.01 -8.64
C HIS A 201 0.13 24.11 -7.62
N GLU A 202 -0.03 23.84 -6.33
CA GLU A 202 0.28 24.79 -5.24
C GLU A 202 1.75 25.19 -5.24
N ILE A 203 2.68 24.28 -5.50
CA ILE A 203 4.11 24.60 -5.69
C ILE A 203 4.31 25.59 -6.83
N GLY A 204 3.61 25.41 -7.95
CA GLY A 204 3.64 26.35 -9.06
C GLY A 204 3.19 27.74 -8.66
N LEU A 205 2.08 27.84 -7.90
CA LEU A 205 1.55 29.13 -7.41
C LEU A 205 2.52 29.83 -6.43
N GLU A 206 3.11 29.09 -5.50
CA GLU A 206 4.08 29.63 -4.55
C GLU A 206 5.33 30.17 -5.26
N LEU A 207 5.71 29.57 -6.39
CA LEU A 207 6.80 30.01 -7.25
C LEU A 207 6.39 31.15 -8.22
N LYS A 208 5.19 31.71 -8.06
CA LYS A 208 4.64 32.78 -8.93
C LYS A 208 4.53 32.36 -10.40
N SER A 209 4.14 31.11 -10.61
CA SER A 209 3.90 30.47 -11.89
C SER A 209 2.72 29.49 -11.78
N CYS A 210 2.55 28.67 -12.78
CA CYS A 210 1.62 27.54 -12.75
C CYS A 210 2.38 26.23 -12.90
N ALA A 211 1.83 25.14 -12.38
CA ALA A 211 2.34 23.81 -12.61
C ALA A 211 1.22 22.77 -12.69
N VAL A 212 1.44 21.73 -13.47
CA VAL A 212 0.57 20.55 -13.57
C VAL A 212 1.32 19.29 -13.28
N CYS A 213 0.61 18.29 -12.78
CA CYS A 213 1.15 16.97 -12.54
C CYS A 213 1.16 16.16 -13.85
N THR A 214 2.32 15.62 -14.20
CA THR A 214 2.50 14.78 -15.39
C THR A 214 2.44 13.29 -15.06
N GLN A 215 2.90 12.91 -13.87
CA GLN A 215 2.95 11.52 -13.43
C GLN A 215 2.82 11.38 -11.93
N VAL A 216 2.09 10.37 -11.49
CA VAL A 216 2.09 9.90 -10.10
C VAL A 216 2.42 8.41 -10.09
N ARG A 217 3.48 8.03 -9.39
CA ARG A 217 3.88 6.63 -9.23
C ARG A 217 4.12 6.32 -7.77
N ARG A 218 3.34 5.39 -7.20
CA ARG A 218 3.58 4.92 -5.84
C ARG A 218 4.71 3.90 -5.84
N ILE A 219 5.85 4.27 -5.28
CA ILE A 219 7.05 3.43 -5.24
C ILE A 219 7.10 2.56 -3.97
N ARG A 220 6.38 2.96 -2.91
CA ARG A 220 6.28 2.21 -1.67
C ARG A 220 4.90 2.39 -1.01
N ASP A 221 4.38 1.32 -0.42
CA ASP A 221 3.18 1.29 0.41
C ASP A 221 3.49 0.51 1.70
N GLY A 222 3.81 1.23 2.78
CA GLY A 222 4.32 0.63 4.02
C GLY A 222 5.62 -0.12 3.78
N VAL A 223 5.62 -1.41 4.00
CA VAL A 223 6.79 -2.30 3.78
C VAL A 223 6.94 -2.77 2.33
N PHE A 224 5.90 -2.65 1.51
CA PHE A 224 5.95 -3.10 0.11
C PHE A 224 6.58 -2.07 -0.80
N THR A 225 7.51 -2.53 -1.63
CA THR A 225 8.23 -1.74 -2.64
C THR A 225 7.86 -2.19 -4.05
N LEU A 226 8.44 -1.54 -5.06
CA LEU A 226 8.27 -1.96 -6.46
C LEU A 226 8.85 -3.36 -6.71
N ASP A 227 9.86 -3.78 -5.95
CA ASP A 227 10.49 -5.09 -6.09
C ASP A 227 9.56 -6.24 -5.65
N ASP A 228 8.63 -5.96 -4.74
CA ASP A 228 7.62 -6.91 -4.29
C ASP A 228 6.42 -7.02 -5.28
N ALA A 229 6.31 -6.08 -6.21
CA ALA A 229 5.15 -5.95 -7.07
C ALA A 229 5.24 -6.85 -8.30
N LEU A 230 4.20 -7.64 -8.53
CA LEU A 230 4.05 -8.42 -9.76
C LEU A 230 3.66 -7.54 -10.94
N LEU A 231 4.36 -7.65 -12.05
CA LEU A 231 3.96 -7.05 -13.31
C LEU A 231 2.70 -7.74 -13.86
N ARG A 232 1.94 -7.04 -14.70
CA ARG A 232 0.71 -7.59 -15.30
C ARG A 232 0.94 -8.90 -16.04
N THR A 233 2.11 -9.07 -16.67
CA THR A 233 2.52 -10.30 -17.35
C THR A 233 2.75 -11.48 -16.41
N GLN A 234 2.97 -11.22 -15.13
CA GLN A 234 3.22 -12.22 -14.08
C GLN A 234 1.95 -12.59 -13.29
N TRP A 235 0.77 -12.16 -13.72
CA TRP A 235 -0.49 -12.48 -13.03
C TRP A 235 -0.97 -13.91 -13.34
N ASN A 236 -0.16 -14.88 -12.99
CA ASN A 236 -0.48 -16.30 -13.02
C ASN A 236 -0.53 -16.88 -11.60
N LEU A 237 -1.12 -18.05 -11.46
CA LEU A 237 -1.34 -18.68 -10.16
C LEU A 237 -0.04 -18.91 -9.38
N GLN A 238 1.02 -19.36 -10.04
CA GLN A 238 2.28 -19.67 -9.40
C GLN A 238 2.98 -18.41 -8.88
N SER A 239 3.11 -17.39 -9.71
CA SER A 239 3.73 -16.11 -9.32
C SER A 239 2.96 -15.43 -8.18
N ILE A 240 1.62 -15.47 -8.22
CA ILE A 240 0.79 -14.91 -7.15
C ILE A 240 0.98 -15.70 -5.84
N ARG A 241 1.05 -17.03 -5.87
CA ARG A 241 1.31 -17.84 -4.66
C ARG A 241 2.67 -17.54 -4.07
N ASN A 242 3.71 -17.47 -4.90
CA ASN A 242 5.06 -17.14 -4.47
C ASN A 242 5.09 -15.76 -3.82
N ALA A 243 4.54 -14.74 -4.49
CA ALA A 243 4.49 -13.38 -3.94
C ALA A 243 3.73 -13.30 -2.59
N ILE A 244 2.63 -14.05 -2.43
CA ILE A 244 1.92 -14.13 -1.14
C ILE A 244 2.82 -14.77 -0.08
N SER A 245 3.53 -15.86 -0.40
CA SER A 245 4.44 -16.55 0.53
C SER A 245 5.58 -15.63 0.97
N ASP A 246 6.24 -14.96 0.01
CA ASP A 246 7.38 -14.08 0.26
C ASP A 246 6.99 -12.84 1.08
N CYS A 247 5.77 -12.32 0.88
CA CYS A 247 5.26 -11.16 1.57
C CYS A 247 4.70 -11.45 2.97
N GLN A 248 4.37 -12.71 3.30
CA GLN A 248 3.76 -13.06 4.60
C GLN A 248 4.60 -12.64 5.80
N LEU A 249 5.91 -12.85 5.73
CA LEU A 249 6.83 -12.49 6.79
C LEU A 249 6.87 -10.97 7.01
N LYS A 250 7.01 -10.20 5.93
CA LYS A 250 7.02 -8.73 5.96
C LYS A 250 5.73 -8.15 6.57
N VAL A 251 4.57 -8.71 6.21
CA VAL A 251 3.28 -8.27 6.75
C VAL A 251 3.18 -8.55 8.26
N ARG A 252 3.63 -9.73 8.70
CA ARG A 252 3.61 -10.09 10.11
C ARG A 252 4.48 -9.15 10.93
N GLU A 253 5.73 -8.94 10.53
CA GLU A 253 6.65 -8.03 11.19
C GLU A 253 6.15 -6.58 11.23
N GLU A 254 5.49 -6.12 10.16
CA GLU A 254 4.89 -4.78 10.11
C GLU A 254 3.76 -4.62 11.12
N LEU A 255 2.86 -5.61 11.18
CA LEU A 255 1.73 -5.60 12.11
C LEU A 255 2.19 -5.70 13.57
N GLU A 256 3.16 -6.56 13.87
CA GLU A 256 3.73 -6.69 15.22
C GLU A 256 4.38 -5.38 15.71
N LYS A 257 5.11 -4.67 14.83
CA LYS A 257 5.73 -3.37 15.16
C LYS A 257 4.72 -2.23 15.34
N THR A 258 3.51 -2.39 14.83
CA THR A 258 2.54 -1.29 14.78
C THR A 258 1.40 -1.47 15.80
N LEU A 259 1.10 -2.71 16.18
CA LEU A 259 0.02 -3.08 17.10
C LEU A 259 0.54 -3.46 18.50
N GLY A 260 1.86 -3.68 18.66
CA GLY A 260 2.52 -3.86 19.97
C GLY A 260 2.97 -2.52 20.51
#